data_ddb83af49e5a9249d108d90c4369867a
#
_entry.id   ddb83af49e5a9249d108d90c4369867a
#
_cell.length_a   1.000
_cell.length_b   1.000
_cell.length_c   1.000
_cell.angle_alpha   90.00
_cell.angle_beta   90.00
_cell.angle_gamma   90.00
#
_symmetry.space_group_name_H-M   'P 1'
#
loop_
_entity.id
_entity.type
_entity.pdbx_description
1 polymer ?
#
loop_
_entity_poly.entity_id
_entity_poly.type
_entity_poly.pdbx_seq_one_letter_code
_entity_poly.pdbx_strand_id
1 'polypeptide(L)'
;MSFGFILTRHVNSEKTNEYWNHSVKLIRSFYPFRKIVVIDDNSNQDFVKAEFDYKNVEIIQSEYPGRGELLPFVYYARNKWFDKAIIIHDSVFFHKRIPFEKFSAPVMYFWHHSYDKENLDNILRISSFLSNNLSIKNKLKGDTFNILGLTQKNNFELCFGGMCFIKHDFLMNLERKYNLSNLVNAVKCRTDRCAMERILGVLFTIEYDTLKDIKSLYGEIFNQYRAFNYNYDDYIRDFKNKQIHSSIVKVWSGR
;
A
#
# COMPACT_ATOMS: atom_id res chain seq x y z
N MET A 1 -5.30 3.01 -21.57
CA MET A 1 -4.57 3.40 -20.34
C MET A 1 -3.58 2.31 -19.97
N SER A 2 -2.32 2.67 -19.79
CA SER A 2 -1.24 1.78 -19.38
C SER A 2 -1.34 1.47 -17.88
N PHE A 3 -0.82 0.30 -17.45
CA PHE A 3 -0.66 0.00 -16.04
C PHE A 3 0.65 -0.74 -15.75
N GLY A 4 1.13 -0.61 -14.53
CA GLY A 4 2.32 -1.29 -14.03
C GLY A 4 2.31 -1.44 -12.52
N PHE A 5 3.39 -1.97 -11.99
CA PHE A 5 3.54 -2.30 -10.57
C PHE A 5 4.56 -1.39 -9.91
N ILE A 6 4.27 -0.96 -8.69
CA ILE A 6 5.22 -0.28 -7.81
C ILE A 6 5.35 -1.12 -6.55
N LEU A 7 6.55 -1.61 -6.31
CA LEU A 7 6.88 -2.52 -5.22
C LEU A 7 7.82 -1.81 -4.24
N THR A 8 7.42 -1.68 -2.97
CA THR A 8 8.35 -1.23 -1.92
C THR A 8 9.14 -2.43 -1.40
N ARG A 9 10.47 -2.29 -1.38
CA ARG A 9 11.42 -3.31 -0.93
C ARG A 9 12.22 -2.81 0.27
N HIS A 10 12.40 -3.67 1.29
CA HIS A 10 13.37 -3.47 2.36
C HIS A 10 14.02 -4.79 2.71
N VAL A 11 15.27 -4.98 2.29
CA VAL A 11 16.05 -6.20 2.50
C VAL A 11 16.99 -5.99 3.68
N ASN A 12 16.94 -6.88 4.68
CA ASN A 12 17.82 -6.87 5.84
C ASN A 12 18.38 -8.27 6.19
N SER A 13 18.09 -9.27 5.36
CA SER A 13 18.55 -10.64 5.50
C SER A 13 18.39 -11.39 4.18
N GLU A 14 19.01 -12.58 4.05
CA GLU A 14 18.81 -13.45 2.88
C GLU A 14 17.32 -13.79 2.70
N LYS A 15 16.61 -14.08 3.77
CA LYS A 15 15.17 -14.37 3.73
C LYS A 15 14.34 -13.21 3.16
N THR A 16 14.63 -11.99 3.56
CA THR A 16 13.91 -10.82 3.04
C THR A 16 14.31 -10.47 1.60
N ASN A 17 15.49 -10.91 1.16
CA ASN A 17 15.87 -10.86 -0.25
C ASN A 17 15.03 -11.79 -1.12
N GLU A 18 14.65 -12.97 -0.62
CA GLU A 18 13.76 -13.88 -1.34
C GLU A 18 12.38 -13.26 -1.61
N TYR A 19 11.85 -12.41 -0.72
CA TYR A 19 10.51 -11.83 -0.85
C TYR A 19 10.34 -11.06 -2.15
N TRP A 20 11.19 -10.06 -2.40
CA TRP A 20 11.04 -9.24 -3.60
C TRP A 20 11.35 -10.03 -4.88
N ASN A 21 12.33 -10.92 -4.85
CA ASN A 21 12.66 -11.81 -5.97
C ASN A 21 11.47 -12.68 -6.34
N HIS A 22 10.85 -13.33 -5.36
CA HIS A 22 9.69 -14.18 -5.57
C HIS A 22 8.46 -13.38 -6.02
N SER A 23 8.22 -12.21 -5.43
CA SER A 23 7.14 -11.30 -5.82
C SER A 23 7.28 -10.88 -7.29
N VAL A 24 8.46 -10.38 -7.69
CA VAL A 24 8.73 -9.95 -9.07
C VAL A 24 8.59 -11.13 -10.04
N LYS A 25 9.08 -12.32 -9.68
CA LYS A 25 8.95 -13.54 -10.48
C LYS A 25 7.48 -13.90 -10.74
N LEU A 26 6.66 -13.88 -9.70
CA LEU A 26 5.22 -14.16 -9.83
C LEU A 26 4.48 -13.08 -10.62
N ILE A 27 4.77 -11.79 -10.38
CA ILE A 27 4.21 -10.72 -11.21
C ILE A 27 4.58 -10.95 -12.68
N ARG A 28 5.83 -11.28 -12.96
CA ARG A 28 6.31 -11.48 -14.33
C ARG A 28 5.63 -12.68 -15.01
N SER A 29 5.29 -13.75 -14.29
CA SER A 29 4.59 -14.91 -14.84
C SER A 29 3.17 -14.59 -15.31
N PHE A 30 2.47 -13.66 -14.65
CA PHE A 30 1.10 -13.25 -15.01
C PHE A 30 1.04 -11.99 -15.89
N TYR A 31 2.09 -11.16 -15.86
CA TYR A 31 2.16 -9.87 -16.55
C TYR A 31 3.54 -9.70 -17.23
N PRO A 32 3.86 -10.52 -18.25
CA PRO A 32 5.23 -10.65 -18.80
C PRO A 32 5.81 -9.34 -19.35
N PHE A 33 4.95 -8.41 -19.80
CA PHE A 33 5.39 -7.18 -20.46
C PHE A 33 5.15 -5.91 -19.63
N ARG A 34 4.57 -6.02 -18.43
CA ARG A 34 4.28 -4.83 -17.63
C ARG A 34 5.52 -4.33 -16.91
N LYS A 35 5.68 -3.01 -16.88
CA LYS A 35 6.77 -2.38 -16.13
C LYS A 35 6.56 -2.61 -14.63
N ILE A 36 7.64 -2.94 -13.95
CA ILE A 36 7.72 -3.03 -12.48
C ILE A 36 8.72 -1.99 -12.02
N VAL A 37 8.35 -1.16 -11.08
CA VAL A 37 9.23 -0.23 -10.39
C VAL A 37 9.42 -0.75 -8.97
N VAL A 38 10.65 -1.00 -8.58
CA VAL A 38 11.02 -1.40 -7.22
C VAL A 38 11.62 -0.20 -6.51
N ILE A 39 10.98 0.27 -5.45
CA ILE A 39 11.50 1.35 -4.61
C ILE A 39 12.18 0.71 -3.41
N ASP A 40 13.48 0.88 -3.32
CA ASP A 40 14.29 0.36 -2.22
C ASP A 40 14.26 1.32 -1.03
N ASP A 41 13.69 0.88 0.08
CA ASP A 41 13.61 1.64 1.33
C ASP A 41 14.76 1.26 2.26
N ASN A 42 15.98 1.71 1.92
CA ASN A 42 17.17 1.53 2.77
C ASN A 42 17.50 0.07 3.09
N SER A 43 17.52 -0.77 2.06
CA SER A 43 17.99 -2.16 2.19
C SER A 43 19.46 -2.24 2.56
N ASN A 44 19.85 -3.27 3.33
CA ASN A 44 21.25 -3.63 3.50
C ASN A 44 21.75 -4.30 2.20
N GLN A 45 22.66 -3.62 1.50
CA GLN A 45 23.14 -4.03 0.19
C GLN A 45 23.92 -5.35 0.20
N ASP A 46 24.45 -5.80 1.35
CA ASP A 46 25.13 -7.08 1.49
C ASP A 46 24.18 -8.27 1.21
N PHE A 47 22.89 -8.07 1.48
CA PHE A 47 21.86 -9.07 1.25
C PHE A 47 21.09 -8.88 -0.07
N VAL A 48 21.21 -7.73 -0.73
CA VAL A 48 20.46 -7.43 -1.96
C VAL A 48 21.10 -8.17 -3.13
N LYS A 49 20.46 -9.24 -3.57
CA LYS A 49 20.89 -10.03 -4.73
C LYS A 49 19.70 -10.31 -5.64
N ALA A 50 19.82 -9.94 -6.91
CA ALA A 50 18.87 -10.34 -7.93
C ALA A 50 19.07 -11.82 -8.28
N GLU A 51 18.00 -12.61 -8.24
CA GLU A 51 18.06 -14.04 -8.62
C GLU A 51 17.94 -14.26 -10.13
N PHE A 52 17.50 -13.24 -10.87
CA PHE A 52 17.24 -13.31 -12.31
C PHE A 52 17.66 -12.03 -13.00
N ASP A 53 17.86 -12.11 -14.31
CA ASP A 53 17.91 -10.92 -15.16
C ASP A 53 16.48 -10.40 -15.39
N TYR A 54 16.08 -9.45 -14.56
CA TYR A 54 14.72 -8.88 -14.56
C TYR A 54 14.54 -7.88 -15.70
N LYS A 55 13.92 -8.30 -16.79
CA LYS A 55 13.57 -7.41 -17.91
C LYS A 55 12.42 -6.47 -17.50
N ASN A 56 12.52 -5.21 -17.94
CA ASN A 56 11.50 -4.16 -17.68
C ASN A 56 11.21 -3.95 -16.18
N VAL A 57 12.25 -4.07 -15.35
CA VAL A 57 12.26 -3.73 -13.92
C VAL A 57 13.19 -2.56 -13.71
N GLU A 58 12.67 -1.48 -13.13
CA GLU A 58 13.43 -0.31 -12.70
C GLU A 58 13.58 -0.37 -11.18
N ILE A 59 14.81 -0.22 -10.68
CA ILE A 59 15.08 -0.20 -9.24
C ILE A 59 15.53 1.22 -8.87
N ILE A 60 14.84 1.81 -7.90
CA ILE A 60 15.11 3.16 -7.40
C ILE A 60 15.53 3.06 -5.95
N GLN A 61 16.73 3.56 -5.64
CA GLN A 61 17.15 3.76 -4.26
C GLN A 61 16.41 4.98 -3.70
N SER A 62 15.70 4.82 -2.60
CA SER A 62 14.94 5.92 -2.00
C SER A 62 15.85 6.99 -1.39
N GLU A 63 15.55 8.25 -1.67
CA GLU A 63 16.13 9.43 -0.99
C GLU A 63 15.56 9.61 0.44
N TYR A 64 14.49 8.88 0.76
CA TYR A 64 13.75 9.01 2.02
C TYR A 64 13.72 7.68 2.79
N PRO A 65 14.84 7.27 3.42
CA PRO A 65 14.92 6.00 4.10
C PRO A 65 13.89 5.89 5.26
N GLY A 66 13.27 4.73 5.40
CA GLY A 66 12.33 4.43 6.49
C GLY A 66 10.91 4.98 6.29
N ARG A 67 10.53 5.42 5.08
CA ARG A 67 9.18 5.93 4.78
C ARG A 67 8.24 4.88 4.21
N GLY A 68 8.71 3.71 3.86
CA GLY A 68 7.97 2.51 3.47
C GLY A 68 6.71 2.77 2.66
N GLU A 69 5.57 2.70 3.31
CA GLU A 69 4.22 2.79 2.73
C GLU A 69 3.95 4.12 2.00
N LEU A 70 4.67 5.18 2.34
CA LEU A 70 4.53 6.49 1.69
C LEU A 70 5.27 6.57 0.35
N LEU A 71 6.41 5.88 0.23
CA LEU A 71 7.32 6.02 -0.91
C LEU A 71 6.68 5.80 -2.28
N PRO A 72 5.83 4.78 -2.50
CA PRO A 72 5.18 4.57 -3.78
C PRO A 72 4.40 5.79 -4.26
N PHE A 73 3.70 6.48 -3.37
CA PHE A 73 2.89 7.65 -3.71
C PHE A 73 3.78 8.84 -4.08
N VAL A 74 4.86 9.09 -3.33
CA VAL A 74 5.80 10.18 -3.57
C VAL A 74 6.50 9.99 -4.93
N TYR A 75 7.05 8.81 -5.17
CA TYR A 75 7.78 8.54 -6.42
C TYR A 75 6.85 8.47 -7.63
N TYR A 76 5.63 7.94 -7.47
CA TYR A 76 4.65 7.89 -8.55
C TYR A 76 4.07 9.27 -8.89
N ALA A 77 3.93 10.17 -7.91
CA ALA A 77 3.56 11.55 -8.17
C ALA A 77 4.64 12.31 -8.98
N ARG A 78 5.93 12.03 -8.72
CA ARG A 78 7.06 12.64 -9.44
C ARG A 78 7.26 12.06 -10.84
N ASN A 79 6.96 10.77 -11.00
CA ASN A 79 7.27 10.01 -12.21
C ASN A 79 6.01 9.31 -12.73
N LYS A 80 5.44 9.81 -13.79
CA LYS A 80 4.30 9.18 -14.45
C LYS A 80 4.76 8.00 -15.31
N TRP A 81 5.11 6.86 -14.70
CA TRP A 81 5.51 5.65 -15.44
C TRP A 81 4.38 5.01 -16.23
N PHE A 82 3.13 5.15 -15.75
CA PHE A 82 1.92 4.59 -16.34
C PHE A 82 0.69 5.36 -15.86
N ASP A 83 -0.48 5.07 -16.43
CA ASP A 83 -1.73 5.75 -16.07
C ASP A 83 -2.34 5.17 -14.77
N LYS A 84 -2.05 3.90 -14.47
CA LYS A 84 -2.60 3.15 -13.32
C LYS A 84 -1.47 2.39 -12.62
N ALA A 85 -1.32 2.56 -11.32
CA ALA A 85 -0.35 1.83 -10.50
C ALA A 85 -1.03 0.73 -9.68
N ILE A 86 -0.35 -0.41 -9.59
CA ILE A 86 -0.59 -1.45 -8.61
C ILE A 86 0.50 -1.31 -7.56
N ILE A 87 0.16 -0.72 -6.40
CA ILE A 87 1.08 -0.47 -5.29
C ILE A 87 1.00 -1.64 -4.32
N ILE A 88 2.15 -2.27 -4.06
CA ILE A 88 2.27 -3.44 -3.18
C ILE A 88 3.59 -3.43 -2.41
N HIS A 89 3.70 -4.28 -1.41
CA HIS A 89 4.97 -4.57 -0.75
C HIS A 89 5.65 -5.80 -1.37
N ASP A 90 6.94 -5.96 -1.13
CA ASP A 90 7.75 -7.10 -1.54
C ASP A 90 7.26 -8.46 -0.99
N SER A 91 6.47 -8.44 0.08
CA SER A 91 5.86 -9.60 0.73
C SER A 91 4.44 -9.93 0.24
N VAL A 92 4.10 -9.49 -0.99
CA VAL A 92 2.84 -9.79 -1.68
C VAL A 92 3.09 -10.66 -2.90
N PHE A 93 2.30 -11.73 -3.04
CA PHE A 93 2.51 -12.78 -4.06
C PHE A 93 1.24 -13.01 -4.87
N PHE A 94 1.33 -12.89 -6.19
CA PHE A 94 0.24 -13.16 -7.12
C PHE A 94 0.20 -14.63 -7.50
N HIS A 95 -0.99 -15.24 -7.47
CA HIS A 95 -1.23 -16.64 -7.86
C HIS A 95 -2.21 -16.78 -9.02
N LYS A 96 -2.86 -15.67 -9.41
CA LYS A 96 -3.74 -15.59 -10.58
C LYS A 96 -3.59 -14.23 -11.22
N ARG A 97 -3.87 -14.16 -12.52
CA ARG A 97 -3.96 -12.88 -13.22
C ARG A 97 -5.22 -12.13 -12.79
N ILE A 98 -5.05 -10.87 -12.38
CA ILE A 98 -6.12 -9.93 -12.05
C ILE A 98 -6.26 -8.94 -13.22
N PRO A 99 -7.45 -8.71 -13.77
CA PRO A 99 -7.63 -7.88 -14.96
C PRO A 99 -7.61 -6.37 -14.62
N PHE A 100 -6.48 -5.86 -14.13
CA PHE A 100 -6.33 -4.45 -13.72
C PHE A 100 -6.61 -3.46 -14.85
N GLU A 101 -6.44 -3.86 -16.10
CA GLU A 101 -6.80 -3.05 -17.27
C GLU A 101 -8.27 -2.67 -17.28
N LYS A 102 -9.15 -3.51 -16.74
CA LYS A 102 -10.60 -3.31 -16.69
C LYS A 102 -11.06 -2.42 -15.52
N PHE A 103 -10.19 -2.11 -14.57
CA PHE A 103 -10.57 -1.33 -13.40
C PHE A 103 -10.82 0.12 -13.79
N SER A 104 -12.03 0.62 -13.50
CA SER A 104 -12.48 1.98 -13.79
C SER A 104 -12.41 2.90 -12.57
N ALA A 105 -12.47 2.37 -11.36
CA ALA A 105 -12.36 3.16 -10.13
C ALA A 105 -11.07 4.00 -10.10
N PRO A 106 -11.07 5.19 -9.49
CA PRO A 106 -9.87 6.00 -9.35
C PRO A 106 -8.86 5.39 -8.37
N VAL A 107 -9.36 4.72 -7.34
CA VAL A 107 -8.56 4.00 -6.34
C VAL A 107 -9.34 2.80 -5.82
N MET A 108 -8.62 1.73 -5.43
CA MET A 108 -9.20 0.53 -4.81
C MET A 108 -8.17 -0.13 -3.92
N TYR A 109 -8.49 -0.36 -2.64
CA TYR A 109 -7.60 -1.09 -1.73
C TYR A 109 -7.53 -2.57 -2.10
N PHE A 110 -6.39 -3.20 -1.87
CA PHE A 110 -6.32 -4.65 -1.91
C PHE A 110 -7.01 -5.24 -0.69
N TRP A 111 -6.63 -4.78 0.49
CA TRP A 111 -7.24 -5.15 1.76
C TRP A 111 -7.55 -3.90 2.58
N HIS A 112 -8.53 -4.02 3.43
CA HIS A 112 -8.84 -3.02 4.43
C HIS A 112 -8.78 -3.62 5.83
N HIS A 113 -8.84 -2.77 6.82
CA HIS A 113 -9.24 -3.11 8.17
C HIS A 113 -10.02 -1.94 8.78
N SER A 114 -10.80 -2.26 9.83
CA SER A 114 -11.65 -1.27 10.47
C SER A 114 -10.83 -0.20 11.18
N TYR A 115 -11.31 1.03 11.14
CA TYR A 115 -10.67 2.14 11.82
C TYR A 115 -10.75 1.98 13.34
N ASP A 116 -9.61 2.13 14.00
CA ASP A 116 -9.45 2.30 15.43
C ASP A 116 -8.77 3.65 15.73
N LYS A 117 -8.87 4.12 16.97
CA LYS A 117 -8.22 5.37 17.41
C LYS A 117 -6.84 5.13 18.02
N GLU A 118 -6.25 3.97 17.81
CA GLU A 118 -4.91 3.69 18.29
C GLU A 118 -3.91 4.70 17.72
N ASN A 119 -3.07 5.24 18.58
CA ASN A 119 -2.08 6.26 18.25
C ASN A 119 -2.64 7.54 17.58
N LEU A 120 -3.87 7.96 17.94
CA LEU A 120 -4.55 9.10 17.33
C LEU A 120 -3.70 10.37 17.33
N ASP A 121 -2.99 10.68 18.43
CA ASP A 121 -2.14 11.89 18.51
C ASP A 121 -1.03 11.86 17.46
N ASN A 122 -0.41 10.72 17.23
CA ASN A 122 0.60 10.56 16.20
C ASN A 122 0.00 10.73 14.78
N ILE A 123 -1.18 10.15 14.55
CA ILE A 123 -1.89 10.28 13.27
C ILE A 123 -2.23 11.76 13.00
N LEU A 124 -2.72 12.48 14.02
CA LEU A 124 -3.04 13.91 13.92
C LEU A 124 -1.78 14.77 13.71
N ARG A 125 -0.67 14.43 14.37
CA ARG A 125 0.64 15.05 14.15
C ARG A 125 1.07 14.91 12.69
N ILE A 126 1.05 13.70 12.14
CA ILE A 126 1.44 13.45 10.75
C ILE A 126 0.50 14.17 9.78
N SER A 127 -0.81 14.09 10.01
CA SER A 127 -1.80 14.75 9.15
C SER A 127 -1.67 16.28 9.15
N SER A 128 -0.99 16.87 10.16
CA SER A 128 -0.74 18.32 10.20
C SER A 128 0.21 18.80 9.09
N PHE A 129 0.97 17.90 8.49
CA PHE A 129 1.86 18.22 7.37
C PHE A 129 1.13 18.28 6.02
N LEU A 130 -0.13 17.85 5.99
CA LEU A 130 -0.98 17.99 4.81
C LEU A 130 -1.56 19.39 4.71
N SER A 131 -1.69 19.91 3.50
CA SER A 131 -2.53 21.07 3.23
C SER A 131 -4.01 20.70 3.41
N ASN A 132 -4.87 21.67 3.69
CA ASN A 132 -6.33 21.47 3.84
C ASN A 132 -6.70 20.33 4.81
N ASN A 133 -5.94 20.18 5.88
CA ASN A 133 -6.02 19.00 6.76
C ASN A 133 -7.19 19.01 7.77
N LEU A 134 -7.99 20.07 7.85
CA LEU A 134 -9.05 20.19 8.86
C LEU A 134 -10.11 19.08 8.72
N SER A 135 -10.60 18.86 7.51
CA SER A 135 -11.60 17.80 7.25
C SER A 135 -11.04 16.40 7.55
N ILE A 136 -9.75 16.18 7.26
CA ILE A 136 -9.05 14.93 7.54
C ILE A 136 -8.97 14.70 9.06
N LYS A 137 -8.51 15.71 9.80
CA LYS A 137 -8.41 15.66 11.26
C LYS A 137 -9.75 15.42 11.95
N ASN A 138 -10.79 16.12 11.51
CA ASN A 138 -12.14 15.95 12.04
C ASN A 138 -12.63 14.51 11.81
N LYS A 139 -12.41 13.97 10.62
CA LYS A 139 -12.80 12.59 10.31
C LYS A 139 -12.01 11.56 11.12
N LEU A 140 -10.71 11.77 11.31
CA LEU A 140 -9.85 10.93 12.15
C LEU A 140 -10.26 10.95 13.63
N LYS A 141 -10.68 12.10 14.15
CA LYS A 141 -11.20 12.22 15.53
C LYS A 141 -12.55 11.52 15.72
N GLY A 142 -13.31 11.37 14.64
CA GLY A 142 -14.67 10.83 14.69
C GLY A 142 -15.68 11.80 15.33
N ASP A 143 -15.37 13.10 15.36
CA ASP A 143 -16.14 14.17 15.98
C ASP A 143 -17.27 14.69 15.07
N THR A 144 -17.92 13.84 14.32
CA THR A 144 -19.15 14.21 13.63
C THR A 144 -20.32 14.09 14.61
N PHE A 145 -20.47 15.07 15.48
CA PHE A 145 -21.76 15.31 16.12
C PHE A 145 -22.77 15.68 15.03
N ASN A 146 -23.75 14.83 14.81
CA ASN A 146 -24.93 15.31 14.13
C ASN A 146 -25.79 16.11 15.14
N ILE A 147 -26.65 16.98 14.63
CA ILE A 147 -27.54 17.87 15.40
C ILE A 147 -28.47 17.10 16.37
N LEU A 148 -28.52 15.77 16.29
CA LEU A 148 -29.35 14.87 17.08
C LEU A 148 -28.57 14.09 18.16
N GLY A 149 -27.29 14.37 18.37
CA GLY A 149 -26.47 13.69 19.39
C GLY A 149 -26.16 12.21 19.10
N LEU A 150 -26.48 11.72 17.91
CA LEU A 150 -26.14 10.37 17.48
C LEU A 150 -24.70 10.38 16.96
N THR A 151 -23.82 9.61 17.59
CA THR A 151 -22.46 9.38 17.10
C THR A 151 -22.52 8.68 15.75
N GLN A 152 -22.20 9.40 14.68
CA GLN A 152 -21.99 8.76 13.39
C GLN A 152 -20.71 7.89 13.48
N LYS A 153 -20.89 6.59 13.32
CA LYS A 153 -19.77 5.63 13.21
C LYS A 153 -18.83 6.13 12.09
N ASN A 154 -17.52 6.14 12.34
CA ASN A 154 -16.55 6.49 11.30
C ASN A 154 -16.81 5.66 10.05
N ASN A 155 -17.10 6.34 8.95
CA ASN A 155 -17.57 5.71 7.72
C ASN A 155 -16.43 5.63 6.70
N PHE A 156 -15.28 5.10 7.12
CA PHE A 156 -14.15 4.81 6.26
C PHE A 156 -13.36 3.61 6.82
N GLU A 157 -12.73 2.89 5.91
CA GLU A 157 -11.83 1.78 6.21
C GLU A 157 -10.38 2.20 6.00
N LEU A 158 -9.45 1.53 6.65
CA LEU A 158 -8.01 1.78 6.51
C LEU A 158 -7.48 1.08 5.25
N CYS A 159 -6.58 1.75 4.54
CA CYS A 159 -5.87 1.17 3.41
C CYS A 159 -4.68 0.36 3.93
N PHE A 160 -4.86 -0.94 4.14
CA PHE A 160 -3.84 -1.81 4.74
C PHE A 160 -2.52 -1.75 3.97
N GLY A 161 -1.45 -1.35 4.67
CA GLY A 161 -0.10 -1.18 4.11
C GLY A 161 0.01 -0.14 2.99
N GLY A 162 -1.01 0.71 2.78
CA GLY A 162 -1.06 1.60 1.62
C GLY A 162 -1.22 0.86 0.29
N MET A 163 -1.49 -0.45 0.31
CA MET A 163 -1.55 -1.30 -0.87
C MET A 163 -2.85 -1.12 -1.64
N CYS A 164 -2.74 -0.61 -2.84
CA CYS A 164 -3.90 -0.27 -3.66
C CYS A 164 -3.61 -0.29 -5.15
N PHE A 165 -4.68 -0.38 -5.92
CA PHE A 165 -4.75 0.10 -7.28
C PHE A 165 -5.06 1.60 -7.22
N ILE A 166 -4.35 2.43 -7.99
CA ILE A 166 -4.58 3.87 -8.03
C ILE A 166 -4.29 4.44 -9.42
N LYS A 167 -5.14 5.35 -9.90
CA LYS A 167 -4.89 6.13 -11.11
C LYS A 167 -3.97 7.30 -10.82
N HIS A 168 -3.05 7.58 -11.74
CA HIS A 168 -2.13 8.71 -11.61
C HIS A 168 -2.85 10.05 -11.44
N ASP A 169 -3.90 10.30 -12.23
CA ASP A 169 -4.63 11.57 -12.17
C ASP A 169 -5.33 11.76 -10.81
N PHE A 170 -5.80 10.66 -10.19
CA PHE A 170 -6.35 10.70 -8.83
C PHE A 170 -5.26 11.03 -7.80
N LEU A 171 -4.09 10.41 -7.90
CA LEU A 171 -2.95 10.75 -7.04
C LEU A 171 -2.53 12.22 -7.21
N MET A 172 -2.47 12.72 -8.44
CA MET A 172 -2.13 14.12 -8.69
C MET A 172 -3.19 15.10 -8.16
N ASN A 173 -4.46 14.69 -8.08
CA ASN A 173 -5.47 15.47 -7.41
C ASN A 173 -5.21 15.55 -5.89
N LEU A 174 -4.86 14.42 -5.26
CA LEU A 174 -4.46 14.39 -3.84
C LEU A 174 -3.23 15.25 -3.58
N GLU A 175 -2.23 15.16 -4.46
CA GLU A 175 -1.01 15.96 -4.36
C GLU A 175 -1.30 17.46 -4.42
N ARG A 176 -2.07 17.91 -5.41
CA ARG A 176 -2.44 19.33 -5.55
C ARG A 176 -3.27 19.85 -4.38
N LYS A 177 -4.20 19.04 -3.86
CA LYS A 177 -5.13 19.46 -2.81
C LYS A 177 -4.53 19.39 -1.42
N TYR A 178 -3.74 18.35 -1.17
CA TYR A 178 -3.26 18.03 0.18
C TYR A 178 -1.75 18.08 0.33
N ASN A 179 -0.97 18.20 -0.74
CA ASN A 179 0.50 18.12 -0.73
C ASN A 179 0.98 16.82 -0.03
N LEU A 180 0.47 15.68 -0.51
CA LEU A 180 0.71 14.37 0.09
C LEU A 180 2.21 14.05 0.25
N SER A 181 3.02 14.43 -0.73
CA SER A 181 4.47 14.22 -0.72
C SER A 181 5.17 14.92 0.47
N ASN A 182 4.58 15.97 1.05
CA ASN A 182 5.16 16.64 2.22
C ASN A 182 5.20 15.73 3.46
N LEU A 183 4.45 14.64 3.48
CA LEU A 183 4.47 13.66 4.57
C LEU A 183 5.85 12.99 4.76
N VAL A 184 6.75 13.04 3.78
CA VAL A 184 8.15 12.56 3.93
C VAL A 184 8.88 13.29 5.08
N ASN A 185 8.43 14.50 5.42
CA ASN A 185 8.97 15.29 6.53
C ASN A 185 8.43 14.82 7.90
N ALA A 186 7.28 14.16 7.93
CA ALA A 186 6.59 13.73 9.15
C ALA A 186 6.82 12.25 9.47
N VAL A 187 6.82 11.39 8.44
CA VAL A 187 6.99 9.93 8.59
C VAL A 187 8.47 9.61 8.78
N LYS A 188 8.84 9.03 9.94
CA LYS A 188 10.23 8.79 10.32
C LYS A 188 10.50 7.37 10.81
N CYS A 189 9.48 6.66 11.29
CA CYS A 189 9.61 5.36 11.92
C CYS A 189 8.42 4.44 11.58
N ARG A 190 8.47 3.20 12.08
CA ARG A 190 7.41 2.20 11.85
C ARG A 190 6.04 2.68 12.33
N THR A 191 5.95 3.28 13.51
CA THR A 191 4.67 3.78 14.05
C THR A 191 4.07 4.86 13.16
N ASP A 192 4.92 5.71 12.56
CA ASP A 192 4.46 6.72 11.59
C ASP A 192 3.96 6.06 10.30
N ARG A 193 4.62 5.01 9.84
CA ARG A 193 4.18 4.26 8.65
C ARG A 193 2.81 3.61 8.87
N CYS A 194 2.59 3.00 10.05
CA CYS A 194 1.26 2.47 10.41
C CYS A 194 0.17 3.56 10.40
N ALA A 195 0.51 4.81 10.77
CA ALA A 195 -0.43 5.92 10.69
C ALA A 195 -0.85 6.25 9.25
N MET A 196 -0.01 5.94 8.25
CA MET A 196 -0.32 6.17 6.84
C MET A 196 -1.55 5.42 6.37
N GLU A 197 -1.80 4.22 6.87
CA GLU A 197 -3.00 3.43 6.53
C GLU A 197 -4.28 4.19 6.84
N ARG A 198 -4.31 4.90 7.96
CA ARG A 198 -5.43 5.72 8.45
C ARG A 198 -5.57 7.00 7.63
N ILE A 199 -4.47 7.68 7.39
CA ILE A 199 -4.44 8.93 6.62
C ILE A 199 -4.87 8.67 5.17
N LEU A 200 -4.34 7.64 4.52
CA LEU A 200 -4.72 7.25 3.16
C LEU A 200 -6.19 6.81 3.10
N GLY A 201 -6.66 6.03 4.08
CA GLY A 201 -8.05 5.63 4.18
C GLY A 201 -9.01 6.81 4.20
N VAL A 202 -8.72 7.83 5.02
CA VAL A 202 -9.51 9.06 5.08
C VAL A 202 -9.43 9.86 3.78
N LEU A 203 -8.21 10.10 3.26
CA LEU A 203 -7.99 10.86 2.03
C LEU A 203 -8.73 10.25 0.84
N PHE A 204 -8.58 8.95 0.65
CA PHE A 204 -9.20 8.25 -0.47
C PHE A 204 -10.72 8.24 -0.34
N THR A 205 -11.25 8.07 0.87
CA THR A 205 -12.70 8.08 1.10
C THR A 205 -13.30 9.49 0.93
N ILE A 206 -12.59 10.56 1.29
CA ILE A 206 -13.04 11.93 1.07
C ILE A 206 -13.11 12.24 -0.43
N GLU A 207 -12.12 11.81 -1.20
CA GLU A 207 -12.02 12.13 -2.62
C GLU A 207 -12.74 11.12 -3.54
N TYR A 208 -13.07 9.95 -3.02
CA TYR A 208 -13.85 8.93 -3.72
C TYR A 208 -14.80 8.22 -2.75
N ASP A 209 -15.96 8.81 -2.54
CA ASP A 209 -16.95 8.41 -1.53
C ASP A 209 -17.47 6.97 -1.72
N THR A 210 -17.50 6.47 -2.95
CA THR A 210 -17.90 5.09 -3.28
C THR A 210 -17.05 4.01 -2.57
N LEU A 211 -15.85 4.35 -2.08
CA LEU A 211 -15.04 3.42 -1.28
C LEU A 211 -15.72 2.99 0.02
N LYS A 212 -16.65 3.78 0.55
CA LYS A 212 -17.43 3.42 1.74
C LYS A 212 -18.24 2.14 1.53
N ASP A 213 -18.73 1.94 0.31
CA ASP A 213 -19.59 0.81 -0.05
C ASP A 213 -18.77 -0.39 -0.53
N ILE A 214 -17.74 -0.14 -1.34
CA ILE A 214 -16.91 -1.18 -1.96
C ILE A 214 -15.87 -1.75 -0.97
N LYS A 215 -15.35 -0.90 -0.07
CA LYS A 215 -14.29 -1.16 0.91
C LYS A 215 -12.96 -1.59 0.26
N SER A 216 -12.84 -2.84 -0.21
CA SER A 216 -11.61 -3.36 -0.83
C SER A 216 -11.87 -4.55 -1.75
N LEU A 217 -10.83 -4.97 -2.51
CA LEU A 217 -10.92 -6.10 -3.45
C LEU A 217 -11.00 -7.46 -2.76
N TYR A 218 -10.31 -7.61 -1.63
CA TYR A 218 -10.13 -8.90 -0.95
C TYR A 218 -10.67 -8.93 0.49
N GLY A 219 -11.37 -7.89 0.90
CA GLY A 219 -11.99 -7.82 2.22
C GLY A 219 -11.00 -7.42 3.32
N GLU A 220 -11.38 -7.73 4.55
CA GLU A 220 -10.59 -7.41 5.74
C GLU A 220 -9.36 -8.30 5.84
N ILE A 221 -8.19 -7.70 6.07
CA ILE A 221 -6.92 -8.43 6.09
C ILE A 221 -6.87 -9.46 7.23
N PHE A 222 -7.46 -9.17 8.38
CA PHE A 222 -7.46 -10.08 9.53
C PHE A 222 -8.27 -11.36 9.31
N ASN A 223 -9.12 -11.38 8.28
CA ASN A 223 -9.87 -12.56 7.86
C ASN A 223 -9.13 -13.39 6.80
N GLN A 224 -7.90 -12.97 6.40
CA GLN A 224 -7.12 -13.60 5.35
C GLN A 224 -5.98 -14.44 5.94
N TYR A 225 -5.83 -15.70 5.51
CA TYR A 225 -4.65 -16.55 5.75
C TYR A 225 -4.02 -16.43 7.14
N ARG A 226 -4.80 -16.53 8.23
CA ARG A 226 -4.30 -16.42 9.61
C ARG A 226 -3.55 -15.10 9.89
N ALA A 227 -3.76 -14.09 9.09
CA ALA A 227 -3.28 -12.72 9.22
C ALA A 227 -1.85 -12.57 9.79
N PHE A 228 -1.69 -12.26 11.06
CA PHE A 228 -0.38 -11.98 11.66
C PHE A 228 0.53 -13.20 11.83
N ASN A 229 0.03 -14.41 11.73
CA ASN A 229 0.81 -15.64 11.96
C ASN A 229 1.26 -16.32 10.67
N TYR A 230 0.78 -15.86 9.51
CA TYR A 230 1.14 -16.44 8.23
C TYR A 230 2.42 -15.80 7.70
N ASN A 231 3.55 -16.45 7.97
CA ASN A 231 4.87 -15.98 7.57
C ASN A 231 5.31 -16.56 6.21
N TYR A 232 6.50 -16.18 5.76
CA TYR A 232 7.03 -16.62 4.45
C TYR A 232 7.31 -18.12 4.38
N ASP A 233 7.77 -18.76 5.46
CA ASP A 233 8.05 -20.19 5.47
C ASP A 233 6.76 -21.01 5.36
N ASP A 234 5.70 -20.58 6.05
CA ASP A 234 4.36 -21.16 5.91
C ASP A 234 3.86 -21.02 4.48
N TYR A 235 4.03 -19.84 3.90
CA TYR A 235 3.65 -19.57 2.52
C TYR A 235 4.42 -20.47 1.54
N ILE A 236 5.73 -20.59 1.65
CA ILE A 236 6.54 -21.43 0.76
C ILE A 236 6.16 -22.91 0.89
N ARG A 237 5.88 -23.39 2.11
CA ARG A 237 5.37 -24.74 2.34
C ARG A 237 4.05 -24.95 1.58
N ASP A 238 3.08 -24.05 1.77
CA ASP A 238 1.77 -24.16 1.16
C ASP A 238 1.84 -23.98 -0.37
N PHE A 239 2.73 -23.13 -0.86
CA PHE A 239 2.99 -22.95 -2.29
C PHE A 239 3.54 -24.22 -2.93
N LYS A 240 4.54 -24.88 -2.32
CA LYS A 240 5.11 -26.16 -2.79
C LYS A 240 4.06 -27.27 -2.78
N ASN A 241 3.17 -27.26 -1.80
CA ASN A 241 2.10 -28.25 -1.66
C ASN A 241 0.84 -27.92 -2.50
N LYS A 242 0.86 -26.85 -3.31
CA LYS A 242 -0.28 -26.39 -4.13
C LYS A 242 -1.56 -26.08 -3.32
N GLN A 243 -1.40 -25.63 -2.08
CA GLN A 243 -2.49 -25.35 -1.14
C GLN A 243 -2.97 -23.87 -1.16
N ILE A 244 -2.38 -23.04 -2.04
CA ILE A 244 -2.77 -21.64 -2.16
C ILE A 244 -3.91 -21.49 -3.16
N HIS A 245 -5.08 -21.08 -2.68
CA HIS A 245 -6.30 -20.91 -3.48
C HIS A 245 -6.62 -19.46 -3.80
N SER A 246 -6.10 -18.50 -3.04
CA SER A 246 -6.26 -17.07 -3.28
C SER A 246 -5.56 -16.60 -4.54
N SER A 247 -6.11 -15.52 -5.13
CA SER A 247 -5.46 -14.87 -6.28
C SER A 247 -4.21 -14.09 -5.90
N ILE A 248 -4.14 -13.66 -4.64
CA ILE A 248 -3.06 -12.86 -4.08
C ILE A 248 -2.91 -13.18 -2.60
N VAL A 249 -1.68 -13.23 -2.13
CA VAL A 249 -1.34 -13.53 -0.73
C VAL A 249 -0.41 -12.46 -0.21
N LYS A 250 -0.65 -11.99 1.01
CA LYS A 250 0.26 -11.16 1.79
C LYS A 250 0.80 -11.97 2.94
N VAL A 251 2.12 -12.06 3.07
CA VAL A 251 2.73 -12.68 4.25
C VAL A 251 3.15 -11.63 5.26
N TRP A 252 3.09 -12.00 6.52
CA TRP A 252 3.57 -11.16 7.61
C TRP A 252 5.10 -11.17 7.66
N SER A 253 5.71 -10.01 7.49
CA SER A 253 7.18 -9.88 7.43
C SER A 253 7.83 -9.46 8.73
N GLY A 254 7.04 -8.97 9.71
CA GLY A 254 7.54 -8.51 11.00
C GLY A 254 8.35 -7.20 10.96
N ARG A 255 8.35 -6.49 9.83
CA ARG A 255 9.19 -5.29 9.57
C ARG A 255 8.42 -3.99 9.75
#